data_ac1f83d659ea4409a8cf2452398e2ce5
#
_entry.id   ac1f83d659ea4409a8cf2452398e2ce5
#
_cell.length_a   1.000
_cell.length_b   1.000
_cell.length_c   1.000
_cell.angle_alpha   90.00
_cell.angle_beta   90.00
_cell.angle_gamma   90.00
#
_symmetry.space_group_name_H-M   'P 1'
#
loop_
_entity.id
_entity.type
_entity.pdbx_description
1 polymer ?
#
loop_
_entity_poly.entity_id
_entity_poly.type
_entity_poly.pdbx_seq_one_letter_code
_entity_poly.pdbx_strand_id
1 'polypeptide(L)'
;MNKIFKVVWSKSKNCYVVVSEFAKNNSGKKKIVVAAILAALAMTNASISMASNDVPAGLPASAVGLGQSASVKGDKAVGFGYKASAAGGNSVVIGSNASVDASSPQGIAIGGGNQTNEGARVIGEQAIAIGGNTLAKGHSSIVIGGDDVVKADGVKVIYTTSAGETQIGDLRSAVQSLTGFDMRTPMYTMATAGESGITLGMKGQSGNVGIAIGTGANAKDRLPGTATGATGQANDDVTNAIAIGTGARANRDNAIAIGGGSNT
;
A
#
# COMPACT_ATOMS: atom_id res chain seq x y z
N MET A 1 -70.88 16.83 17.91
CA MET A 1 -69.58 16.35 18.37
C MET A 1 -68.97 17.41 19.28
N ASN A 2 -68.90 17.18 20.57
CA ASN A 2 -68.21 18.10 21.50
C ASN A 2 -66.71 17.93 21.35
N LYS A 3 -66.04 18.99 20.85
CA LYS A 3 -64.56 19.05 20.88
C LYS A 3 -64.11 19.40 22.27
N ILE A 4 -63.54 18.45 23.00
CA ILE A 4 -63.01 18.66 24.31
C ILE A 4 -61.56 19.16 24.20
N PHE A 5 -61.31 20.30 24.80
CA PHE A 5 -59.95 20.94 24.85
C PHE A 5 -59.52 21.03 26.32
N LYS A 6 -58.24 20.87 26.55
CA LYS A 6 -57.61 21.12 27.87
C LYS A 6 -56.67 22.30 27.78
N VAL A 7 -56.53 23.01 28.88
CA VAL A 7 -55.58 24.10 29.03
C VAL A 7 -54.33 23.55 29.69
N VAL A 8 -53.19 23.73 29.06
CA VAL A 8 -51.92 23.28 29.60
C VAL A 8 -50.89 24.43 29.61
N TRP A 9 -50.01 24.44 30.59
CA TRP A 9 -48.94 25.42 30.66
C TRP A 9 -47.81 25.07 29.69
N SER A 10 -47.51 25.99 28.75
CA SER A 10 -46.41 25.83 27.84
C SER A 10 -45.17 26.52 28.40
N LYS A 11 -44.17 25.72 28.83
CA LYS A 11 -42.88 26.25 29.31
C LYS A 11 -42.09 27.01 28.25
N SER A 12 -42.23 26.65 26.98
CA SER A 12 -41.53 27.28 25.86
C SER A 12 -42.12 28.65 25.52
N LYS A 13 -43.45 28.85 25.75
CA LYS A 13 -44.14 30.09 25.44
C LYS A 13 -44.45 30.91 26.69
N ASN A 14 -44.16 30.38 27.89
CA ASN A 14 -44.40 30.96 29.19
C ASN A 14 -45.85 31.46 29.35
N CYS A 15 -46.85 30.69 28.84
CA CYS A 15 -48.26 30.99 28.91
C CYS A 15 -49.10 29.74 28.87
N TYR A 16 -50.41 29.86 29.25
CA TYR A 16 -51.35 28.78 29.08
C TYR A 16 -51.80 28.69 27.61
N VAL A 17 -51.80 27.47 27.07
CA VAL A 17 -52.27 27.20 25.70
C VAL A 17 -53.40 26.15 25.74
N VAL A 18 -54.36 26.32 24.86
CA VAL A 18 -55.46 25.40 24.67
C VAL A 18 -55.01 24.34 23.68
N VAL A 19 -55.05 23.07 24.08
CA VAL A 19 -54.65 21.92 23.27
C VAL A 19 -55.78 20.88 23.18
N SER A 20 -55.79 20.08 22.14
CA SER A 20 -56.71 18.94 22.07
C SER A 20 -56.46 18.00 23.24
N GLU A 21 -57.52 17.40 23.76
CA GLU A 21 -57.45 16.41 24.86
C GLU A 21 -56.57 15.22 24.49
N PHE A 22 -56.40 14.92 23.19
CA PHE A 22 -55.52 13.90 22.67
C PHE A 22 -54.05 14.33 22.53
N ALA A 23 -53.75 15.60 22.78
CA ALA A 23 -52.34 16.07 22.72
C ALA A 23 -51.54 15.43 23.87
N LYS A 24 -50.71 14.46 23.52
CA LYS A 24 -49.76 13.81 24.44
C LYS A 24 -48.49 14.68 24.56
N ASN A 25 -48.04 14.90 25.77
CA ASN A 25 -46.77 15.58 26.02
C ASN A 25 -45.60 14.67 25.55
N ASN A 26 -45.04 14.98 24.39
CA ASN A 26 -43.94 14.20 23.78
C ASN A 26 -42.53 14.59 24.30
N SER A 27 -42.44 15.50 25.29
CA SER A 27 -41.13 15.97 25.78
C SER A 27 -40.31 14.85 26.42
N GLY A 28 -40.96 13.89 27.10
CA GLY A 28 -40.30 12.71 27.66
C GLY A 28 -39.81 11.70 26.60
N LYS A 29 -40.62 11.50 25.55
CA LYS A 29 -40.28 10.55 24.47
C LYS A 29 -39.09 11.01 23.63
N LYS A 30 -38.95 12.31 23.38
CA LYS A 30 -37.77 12.85 22.65
C LYS A 30 -36.47 12.62 23.42
N LYS A 31 -36.47 12.77 24.75
CA LYS A 31 -35.30 12.48 25.58
C LYS A 31 -34.95 11.00 25.60
N ILE A 32 -35.95 10.11 25.64
CA ILE A 32 -35.73 8.66 25.60
C ILE A 32 -35.21 8.22 24.23
N VAL A 33 -35.73 8.77 23.13
CA VAL A 33 -35.26 8.45 21.77
C VAL A 33 -33.83 8.96 21.55
N VAL A 34 -33.50 10.17 22.01
CA VAL A 34 -32.12 10.70 21.92
C VAL A 34 -31.15 9.88 22.79
N ALA A 35 -31.55 9.50 23.99
CA ALA A 35 -30.74 8.63 24.85
C ALA A 35 -30.57 7.21 24.26
N ALA A 36 -31.61 6.66 23.64
CA ALA A 36 -31.52 5.37 22.96
C ALA A 36 -30.66 5.43 21.68
N ILE A 37 -30.72 6.52 20.93
CA ILE A 37 -29.86 6.72 19.74
C ILE A 37 -28.40 6.92 20.19
N LEU A 38 -28.14 7.69 21.24
CA LEU A 38 -26.78 7.85 21.79
C LEU A 38 -26.25 6.54 22.38
N ALA A 39 -27.07 5.76 23.06
CA ALA A 39 -26.68 4.44 23.54
C ALA A 39 -26.46 3.45 22.39
N ALA A 40 -27.28 3.48 21.35
CA ALA A 40 -27.08 2.65 20.17
C ALA A 40 -25.83 3.07 19.38
N LEU A 41 -25.53 4.35 19.26
CA LEU A 41 -24.26 4.84 18.68
C LEU A 41 -23.06 4.46 19.56
N ALA A 42 -23.17 4.52 20.87
CA ALA A 42 -22.12 4.06 21.78
C ALA A 42 -21.93 2.54 21.70
N MET A 43 -23.01 1.77 21.54
CA MET A 43 -22.94 0.31 21.33
C MET A 43 -22.44 -0.08 19.94
N THR A 44 -22.75 0.68 18.88
CA THR A 44 -22.21 0.43 17.54
C THR A 44 -20.73 0.78 17.44
N ASN A 45 -20.25 1.74 18.21
CA ASN A 45 -18.81 1.98 18.37
C ASN A 45 -18.14 0.89 19.25
N ALA A 46 -18.90 0.21 20.12
CA ALA A 46 -18.41 -0.95 20.86
C ALA A 46 -18.48 -2.27 20.07
N SER A 47 -19.19 -2.30 18.94
CA SER A 47 -19.30 -3.48 18.08
C SER A 47 -18.47 -3.41 16.78
N ILE A 48 -17.58 -2.45 16.62
CA ILE A 48 -16.32 -2.75 15.97
C ILE A 48 -15.65 -3.70 16.96
N SER A 49 -15.85 -5.00 16.80
CA SER A 49 -15.15 -6.01 17.57
C SER A 49 -13.67 -5.92 17.21
N MET A 50 -13.01 -4.97 17.80
CA MET A 50 -11.57 -5.03 17.92
C MET A 50 -11.34 -6.23 18.82
N ALA A 51 -10.82 -7.33 18.25
CA ALA A 51 -10.29 -8.39 19.06
C ALA A 51 -9.38 -7.73 20.10
N SER A 52 -9.40 -8.20 21.32
CA SER A 52 -8.70 -7.56 22.47
C SER A 52 -7.21 -7.30 22.27
N ASN A 53 -6.64 -7.75 21.15
CA ASN A 53 -5.24 -7.61 20.74
C ASN A 53 -5.03 -6.71 19.50
N ASP A 54 -6.05 -5.96 19.08
CA ASP A 54 -5.95 -5.16 17.86
C ASP A 54 -5.23 -3.82 18.07
N VAL A 55 -5.15 -3.34 19.30
CA VAL A 55 -4.36 -2.15 19.64
C VAL A 55 -2.96 -2.58 20.03
N PRO A 56 -1.92 -2.09 19.35
CA PRO A 56 -0.53 -2.45 19.66
C PRO A 56 -0.12 -2.12 21.07
N ALA A 57 0.54 -3.06 21.77
CA ALA A 57 1.10 -2.79 23.08
C ALA A 57 2.20 -1.74 23.00
N GLY A 58 2.21 -0.80 23.95
CA GLY A 58 3.22 0.27 24.00
C GLY A 58 3.10 1.30 22.87
N LEU A 59 1.90 1.47 22.31
CA LEU A 59 1.62 2.51 21.30
C LEU A 59 1.96 3.89 21.85
N PRO A 60 2.84 4.68 21.19
CA PRO A 60 3.09 6.07 21.58
C PRO A 60 1.83 6.91 21.56
N ALA A 61 1.69 7.87 22.47
CA ALA A 61 0.50 8.72 22.56
C ALA A 61 0.23 9.56 21.29
N SER A 62 1.28 9.81 20.51
CA SER A 62 1.24 10.54 19.24
C SER A 62 0.98 9.64 18.02
N ALA A 63 0.99 8.31 18.19
CA ALA A 63 0.87 7.35 17.10
C ALA A 63 -0.54 6.74 17.02
N VAL A 64 -0.87 6.18 15.86
CA VAL A 64 -2.13 5.48 15.61
C VAL A 64 -1.85 4.08 15.10
N GLY A 65 -2.43 3.06 15.72
CA GLY A 65 -2.21 1.68 15.34
C GLY A 65 -3.41 0.78 15.59
N LEU A 66 -3.64 -0.16 14.68
CA LEU A 66 -4.68 -1.15 14.76
C LEU A 66 -4.32 -2.42 13.99
N GLY A 67 -4.51 -3.56 14.59
CA GLY A 67 -4.34 -4.86 13.96
C GLY A 67 -3.74 -5.90 14.90
N GLN A 68 -4.16 -7.14 14.72
CA GLN A 68 -3.64 -8.25 15.52
C GLN A 68 -2.12 -8.37 15.34
N SER A 69 -1.38 -8.38 16.43
CA SER A 69 0.08 -8.43 16.44
C SER A 69 0.77 -7.25 15.72
N ALA A 70 0.06 -6.15 15.45
CA ALA A 70 0.67 -4.94 14.94
C ALA A 70 1.68 -4.36 15.96
N SER A 71 2.70 -3.68 15.45
CA SER A 71 3.73 -3.02 16.26
C SER A 71 3.96 -1.60 15.76
N VAL A 72 3.50 -0.59 16.50
CA VAL A 72 3.68 0.82 16.17
C VAL A 72 4.52 1.46 17.25
N LYS A 73 5.81 1.64 16.99
CA LYS A 73 6.80 2.15 17.96
C LYS A 73 7.34 3.53 17.59
N GLY A 74 7.20 3.92 16.32
CA GLY A 74 7.63 5.23 15.84
C GLY A 74 6.75 6.35 16.40
N ASP A 75 7.36 7.46 16.83
CA ASP A 75 6.62 8.67 17.20
C ASP A 75 5.85 9.21 15.99
N LYS A 76 4.60 9.60 16.19
CA LYS A 76 3.67 10.08 15.14
C LYS A 76 3.49 9.10 13.97
N ALA A 77 3.75 7.81 14.19
CA ALA A 77 3.59 6.79 13.16
C ALA A 77 2.14 6.30 13.06
N VAL A 78 1.79 5.79 11.89
CA VAL A 78 0.49 5.17 11.60
C VAL A 78 0.71 3.71 11.17
N GLY A 79 0.04 2.76 11.82
CA GLY A 79 0.17 1.33 11.50
C GLY A 79 -1.16 0.60 11.52
N PHE A 80 -1.62 0.11 10.38
CA PHE A 80 -2.86 -0.65 10.23
C PHE A 80 -2.63 -1.99 9.53
N GLY A 81 -2.99 -3.08 10.17
CA GLY A 81 -2.98 -4.42 9.58
C GLY A 81 -2.41 -5.49 10.48
N TYR A 82 -2.68 -6.76 10.13
CA TYR A 82 -2.12 -7.91 10.83
C TYR A 82 -0.60 -7.89 10.74
N LYS A 83 0.09 -7.91 11.89
CA LYS A 83 1.56 -7.81 11.98
C LYS A 83 2.17 -6.58 11.27
N ALA A 84 1.40 -5.52 11.03
CA ALA A 84 1.95 -4.27 10.51
C ALA A 84 3.00 -3.71 11.49
N SER A 85 4.16 -3.27 10.99
CA SER A 85 5.28 -2.81 11.81
C SER A 85 5.70 -1.40 11.43
N ALA A 86 5.28 -0.38 12.17
CA ALA A 86 5.66 1.02 11.98
C ALA A 86 6.67 1.43 13.07
N ALA A 87 7.95 1.16 12.82
CA ALA A 87 9.01 1.44 13.78
C ALA A 87 9.70 2.80 13.56
N GLY A 88 9.70 3.32 12.34
CA GLY A 88 10.23 4.64 12.01
C GLY A 88 9.29 5.77 12.44
N GLY A 89 9.82 6.88 12.92
CA GLY A 89 9.03 8.07 13.29
C GLY A 89 8.36 8.72 12.07
N ASN A 90 7.17 9.29 12.23
CA ASN A 90 6.37 9.89 11.16
C ASN A 90 6.08 8.94 9.98
N SER A 91 6.14 7.63 10.18
CA SER A 91 5.93 6.63 9.12
C SER A 91 4.46 6.26 8.95
N VAL A 92 4.13 5.74 7.77
CA VAL A 92 2.80 5.18 7.46
C VAL A 92 2.94 3.74 7.00
N VAL A 93 2.27 2.81 7.71
CA VAL A 93 2.28 1.38 7.39
C VAL A 93 0.84 0.88 7.29
N ILE A 94 0.45 0.39 6.12
CA ILE A 94 -0.89 -0.14 5.89
C ILE A 94 -0.79 -1.48 5.16
N GLY A 95 -1.26 -2.52 5.80
CA GLY A 95 -1.31 -3.86 5.20
C GLY A 95 -0.77 -4.95 6.10
N SER A 96 -1.16 -6.19 5.81
CA SER A 96 -0.70 -7.37 6.51
C SER A 96 0.80 -7.58 6.26
N ASN A 97 1.61 -7.73 7.31
CA ASN A 97 3.06 -7.89 7.24
C ASN A 97 3.82 -6.72 6.54
N ALA A 98 3.18 -5.55 6.36
CA ALA A 98 3.85 -4.35 5.89
C ALA A 98 4.78 -3.80 6.97
N SER A 99 5.91 -3.19 6.58
CA SER A 99 6.89 -2.70 7.57
C SER A 99 7.68 -1.47 7.13
N VAL A 100 7.95 -0.61 8.11
CA VAL A 100 8.94 0.47 8.04
C VAL A 100 9.91 0.29 9.18
N ASP A 101 11.20 0.21 8.89
CA ASP A 101 12.25 0.00 9.88
C ASP A 101 12.44 1.23 10.79
N ALA A 102 13.02 1.01 11.97
CA ALA A 102 13.25 2.07 12.95
C ALA A 102 14.24 3.15 12.45
N SER A 103 15.15 2.78 11.58
CA SER A 103 16.11 3.68 10.92
C SER A 103 15.52 4.44 9.72
N SER A 104 14.21 4.27 9.44
CA SER A 104 13.54 4.79 8.24
C SER A 104 12.43 5.78 8.59
N PRO A 105 12.73 6.92 9.22
CA PRO A 105 11.71 7.92 9.50
C PRO A 105 11.06 8.42 8.21
N GLN A 106 9.78 8.83 8.31
CA GLN A 106 8.99 9.31 7.17
C GLN A 106 8.79 8.29 6.04
N GLY A 107 9.04 6.99 6.31
CA GLY A 107 8.81 5.93 5.36
C GLY A 107 7.32 5.64 5.16
N ILE A 108 6.93 5.23 3.95
CA ILE A 108 5.56 4.84 3.60
C ILE A 108 5.57 3.41 3.06
N ALA A 109 4.90 2.48 3.76
CA ALA A 109 4.73 1.09 3.34
C ALA A 109 3.24 0.75 3.24
N ILE A 110 2.73 0.56 2.03
CA ILE A 110 1.32 0.24 1.78
C ILE A 110 1.21 -1.01 0.91
N GLY A 111 0.75 -2.11 1.48
CA GLY A 111 0.57 -3.36 0.74
C GLY A 111 0.71 -4.57 1.65
N GLY A 112 -0.17 -5.54 1.44
CA GLY A 112 -0.19 -6.75 2.25
C GLY A 112 0.59 -7.90 1.63
N GLY A 113 1.02 -8.84 2.47
CA GLY A 113 1.56 -10.13 2.09
C GLY A 113 1.08 -11.21 3.06
N ASN A 114 1.15 -12.46 2.63
CA ASN A 114 0.75 -13.59 3.45
C ASN A 114 1.81 -13.94 4.52
N GLN A 115 3.06 -13.63 4.25
CA GLN A 115 4.20 -13.91 5.12
C GLN A 115 4.95 -12.64 5.48
N THR A 116 5.82 -12.72 6.48
CA THR A 116 6.53 -11.58 7.08
C THR A 116 7.36 -10.75 6.08
N ASN A 117 7.79 -11.33 4.98
CA ASN A 117 8.61 -10.64 3.97
C ASN A 117 7.87 -10.30 2.68
N GLU A 118 6.56 -10.57 2.62
CA GLU A 118 5.74 -10.39 1.42
C GLU A 118 4.92 -9.09 1.44
N GLY A 119 4.81 -8.39 2.57
CA GLY A 119 4.23 -7.05 2.64
C GLY A 119 5.12 -5.99 1.99
N ALA A 120 4.60 -4.79 1.82
CA ALA A 120 5.40 -3.63 1.45
C ALA A 120 6.43 -3.33 2.56
N ARG A 121 7.69 -3.11 2.17
CA ARG A 121 8.79 -2.91 3.13
C ARG A 121 9.63 -1.68 2.80
N VAL A 122 9.91 -0.89 3.82
CA VAL A 122 10.76 0.30 3.73
C VAL A 122 11.93 0.16 4.70
N ILE A 123 13.15 0.25 4.17
CA ILE A 123 14.39 0.23 4.92
C ILE A 123 15.13 1.58 4.79
N GLY A 124 14.91 2.31 3.70
CA GLY A 124 15.47 3.64 3.49
C GLY A 124 14.64 4.74 4.16
N GLU A 125 15.30 5.78 4.64
CA GLU A 125 14.65 6.99 5.15
C GLU A 125 13.87 7.70 4.04
N GLN A 126 12.68 8.25 4.33
CA GLN A 126 11.83 8.99 3.38
C GLN A 126 11.44 8.16 2.13
N ALA A 127 11.55 6.85 2.22
CA ALA A 127 11.29 5.98 1.08
C ALA A 127 9.82 5.50 1.03
N ILE A 128 9.37 5.10 -0.14
CA ILE A 128 7.98 4.70 -0.42
C ILE A 128 7.96 3.31 -1.03
N ALA A 129 7.23 2.39 -0.42
CA ALA A 129 6.94 1.06 -0.95
C ALA A 129 5.43 0.84 -1.03
N ILE A 130 4.88 0.62 -2.23
CA ILE A 130 3.45 0.37 -2.44
C ILE A 130 3.25 -0.91 -3.26
N GLY A 131 2.51 -1.86 -2.69
CA GLY A 131 2.21 -3.17 -3.27
C GLY A 131 2.81 -4.33 -2.49
N GLY A 132 2.32 -5.55 -2.70
CA GLY A 132 2.88 -6.76 -2.10
C GLY A 132 4.28 -7.05 -2.67
N ASN A 133 5.16 -7.64 -1.87
CA ASN A 133 6.54 -7.97 -2.29
C ASN A 133 7.31 -6.77 -2.89
N THR A 134 7.18 -5.60 -2.28
CA THR A 134 7.94 -4.39 -2.64
C THR A 134 8.96 -4.04 -1.55
N LEU A 135 10.14 -3.60 -1.95
CA LEU A 135 11.22 -3.22 -1.03
C LEU A 135 11.89 -1.90 -1.46
N ALA A 136 11.56 -0.82 -0.78
CA ALA A 136 12.26 0.45 -0.89
C ALA A 136 13.49 0.42 0.03
N LYS A 137 14.65 0.08 -0.54
CA LYS A 137 15.88 -0.19 0.19
C LYS A 137 16.69 1.06 0.45
N GLY A 138 16.81 1.93 -0.53
CA GLY A 138 17.60 3.15 -0.43
C GLY A 138 16.84 4.33 0.16
N HIS A 139 17.56 5.32 0.66
CA HIS A 139 16.98 6.59 1.11
C HIS A 139 16.29 7.31 -0.05
N SER A 140 15.15 7.94 0.20
CA SER A 140 14.34 8.66 -0.78
C SER A 140 13.96 7.83 -2.02
N SER A 141 13.96 6.49 -1.91
CA SER A 141 13.60 5.61 -3.01
C SER A 141 12.10 5.41 -3.14
N ILE A 142 11.61 5.12 -4.34
CA ILE A 142 10.20 4.87 -4.63
C ILE A 142 10.05 3.52 -5.32
N VAL A 143 9.23 2.64 -4.73
CA VAL A 143 8.86 1.35 -5.32
C VAL A 143 7.35 1.23 -5.35
N ILE A 144 6.79 1.05 -6.54
CA ILE A 144 5.36 0.75 -6.73
C ILE A 144 5.23 -0.45 -7.65
N GLY A 145 4.69 -1.56 -7.14
CA GLY A 145 4.59 -2.78 -7.95
C GLY A 145 4.23 -4.01 -7.14
N GLY A 146 4.79 -5.13 -7.55
CA GLY A 146 4.59 -6.44 -6.94
C GLY A 146 5.62 -7.43 -7.46
N ASP A 147 5.36 -8.72 -7.28
CA ASP A 147 6.31 -9.80 -7.59
C ASP A 147 5.93 -10.62 -8.81
N ASP A 148 4.66 -10.99 -8.98
CA ASP A 148 4.23 -11.79 -10.11
C ASP A 148 2.77 -11.56 -10.54
N VAL A 149 2.40 -12.10 -11.70
CA VAL A 149 1.02 -12.12 -12.20
C VAL A 149 0.63 -13.57 -12.52
N VAL A 150 0.36 -14.35 -11.49
CA VAL A 150 -0.03 -15.76 -11.65
C VAL A 150 -1.28 -15.93 -12.53
N LYS A 151 -2.21 -14.99 -12.45
CA LYS A 151 -3.48 -15.02 -13.22
C LYS A 151 -3.35 -14.55 -14.68
N ALA A 152 -2.19 -14.08 -15.12
CA ALA A 152 -1.98 -13.65 -16.50
C ALA A 152 -2.04 -14.81 -17.51
N ASP A 153 -1.86 -16.05 -17.07
CA ASP A 153 -1.93 -17.23 -17.94
C ASP A 153 -3.31 -17.42 -18.61
N GLY A 154 -4.38 -16.87 -18.03
CA GLY A 154 -5.72 -16.93 -18.60
C GLY A 154 -6.09 -15.76 -19.52
N VAL A 155 -5.26 -14.72 -19.58
CA VAL A 155 -5.54 -13.52 -20.39
C VAL A 155 -5.13 -13.76 -21.83
N LYS A 156 -6.10 -13.76 -22.76
CA LYS A 156 -5.82 -13.90 -24.20
C LYS A 156 -5.54 -12.55 -24.84
N VAL A 157 -4.49 -12.50 -25.65
CA VAL A 157 -4.05 -11.29 -26.36
C VAL A 157 -3.74 -11.61 -27.82
N ILE A 158 -3.89 -10.63 -28.69
CA ILE A 158 -3.41 -10.65 -30.07
C ILE A 158 -2.11 -9.84 -30.10
N TYR A 159 -1.05 -10.41 -30.65
CA TYR A 159 0.25 -9.74 -30.76
C TYR A 159 0.92 -10.07 -32.06
N THR A 160 1.80 -9.18 -32.53
CA THR A 160 2.60 -9.38 -33.76
C THR A 160 4.05 -9.64 -33.36
N THR A 161 4.60 -10.76 -33.79
CA THR A 161 5.98 -11.16 -33.51
C THR A 161 6.98 -10.27 -34.22
N SER A 162 8.24 -10.35 -33.88
CA SER A 162 9.33 -9.66 -34.59
C SER A 162 9.46 -10.09 -36.09
N ALA A 163 8.96 -11.27 -36.46
CA ALA A 163 8.86 -11.74 -37.81
C ALA A 163 7.66 -11.17 -38.59
N GLY A 164 6.82 -10.35 -37.96
CA GLY A 164 5.62 -9.75 -38.57
C GLY A 164 4.38 -10.66 -38.56
N GLU A 165 4.43 -11.79 -37.89
CA GLU A 165 3.30 -12.73 -37.79
C GLU A 165 2.34 -12.33 -36.65
N THR A 166 1.04 -12.23 -36.97
CA THR A 166 0.01 -11.99 -35.98
C THR A 166 -0.43 -13.30 -35.34
N GLN A 167 -0.36 -13.36 -34.01
CA GLN A 167 -0.70 -14.54 -33.23
C GLN A 167 -1.75 -14.21 -32.14
N ILE A 168 -2.49 -15.25 -31.72
CA ILE A 168 -3.37 -15.22 -30.55
C ILE A 168 -2.76 -16.16 -29.50
N GLY A 169 -2.41 -15.63 -28.35
CA GLY A 169 -1.83 -16.39 -27.26
C GLY A 169 -2.26 -15.88 -25.89
N ASP A 170 -1.73 -16.46 -24.82
CA ASP A 170 -1.85 -15.88 -23.50
C ASP A 170 -0.85 -14.72 -23.29
N LEU A 171 -1.17 -13.82 -22.36
CA LEU A 171 -0.36 -12.62 -22.10
C LEU A 171 1.10 -12.95 -21.78
N ARG A 172 1.34 -14.01 -20.99
CA ARG A 172 2.69 -14.42 -20.60
C ARG A 172 3.52 -14.84 -21.82
N SER A 173 2.98 -15.71 -22.65
CA SER A 173 3.65 -16.17 -23.87
C SER A 173 3.91 -15.01 -24.83
N ALA A 174 2.96 -14.09 -24.96
CA ALA A 174 3.13 -12.88 -25.77
C ALA A 174 4.27 -11.99 -25.25
N VAL A 175 4.29 -11.70 -23.94
CA VAL A 175 5.36 -10.90 -23.33
C VAL A 175 6.71 -11.59 -23.49
N GLN A 176 6.79 -12.90 -23.25
CA GLN A 176 8.04 -13.64 -23.41
C GLN A 176 8.54 -13.63 -24.87
N SER A 177 7.64 -13.83 -25.83
CA SER A 177 7.98 -13.78 -27.26
C SER A 177 8.47 -12.41 -27.72
N LEU A 178 7.83 -11.34 -27.23
CA LEU A 178 8.13 -9.96 -27.65
C LEU A 178 9.36 -9.36 -26.96
N THR A 179 9.64 -9.78 -25.70
CA THR A 179 10.63 -9.09 -24.87
C THR A 179 11.70 -10.02 -24.29
N GLY A 180 11.54 -11.33 -24.42
CA GLY A 180 12.38 -12.31 -23.75
C GLY A 180 12.14 -12.44 -22.23
N PHE A 181 11.26 -11.62 -21.66
CA PHE A 181 11.00 -11.60 -20.21
C PHE A 181 9.89 -12.57 -19.84
N ASP A 182 10.18 -13.54 -18.96
CA ASP A 182 9.15 -14.39 -18.36
C ASP A 182 8.57 -13.73 -17.11
N MET A 183 7.30 -13.34 -17.17
CA MET A 183 6.58 -12.68 -16.08
C MET A 183 6.55 -13.50 -14.77
N ARG A 184 6.66 -14.83 -14.84
CA ARG A 184 6.59 -15.72 -13.67
C ARG A 184 7.95 -16.11 -13.11
N THR A 185 9.03 -15.94 -13.83
CA THR A 185 10.34 -16.46 -13.45
C THR A 185 11.32 -15.33 -13.15
N PRO A 186 12.06 -15.40 -12.06
CA PRO A 186 11.80 -16.22 -10.88
C PRO A 186 10.55 -15.74 -10.13
N MET A 187 9.79 -16.68 -9.55
CA MET A 187 8.62 -16.35 -8.72
C MET A 187 9.08 -15.58 -7.47
N TYR A 188 8.21 -14.70 -6.98
CA TYR A 188 8.43 -13.92 -5.75
C TYR A 188 9.67 -13.01 -5.78
N THR A 189 10.14 -12.63 -6.96
CA THR A 189 11.15 -11.58 -7.05
C THR A 189 10.54 -10.24 -6.68
N MET A 190 11.01 -9.64 -5.61
CA MET A 190 10.52 -8.33 -5.16
C MET A 190 10.84 -7.23 -6.17
N ALA A 191 9.91 -6.28 -6.33
CA ALA A 191 10.26 -4.98 -6.89
C ALA A 191 11.11 -4.21 -5.88
N THR A 192 12.26 -3.68 -6.31
CA THR A 192 13.24 -3.02 -5.42
C THR A 192 13.78 -1.72 -5.99
N ALA A 193 14.17 -0.78 -5.10
CA ALA A 193 14.90 0.43 -5.49
C ALA A 193 16.06 0.69 -4.52
N GLY A 194 17.22 1.07 -5.08
CA GLY A 194 18.40 1.55 -4.36
C GLY A 194 18.29 3.02 -3.94
N GLU A 195 19.40 3.63 -3.57
CA GLU A 195 19.44 5.03 -3.10
C GLU A 195 18.85 5.99 -4.14
N SER A 196 17.83 6.76 -3.75
CA SER A 196 17.10 7.68 -4.62
C SER A 196 16.60 7.06 -5.92
N GLY A 197 16.47 5.72 -5.98
CA GLY A 197 16.00 4.98 -7.13
C GLY A 197 14.47 5.00 -7.25
N ILE A 198 13.97 4.89 -8.48
CA ILE A 198 12.54 4.83 -8.80
C ILE A 198 12.24 3.53 -9.52
N THR A 199 11.32 2.74 -8.97
CA THR A 199 10.85 1.50 -9.58
C THR A 199 9.32 1.50 -9.68
N LEU A 200 8.79 1.42 -10.88
CA LEU A 200 7.37 1.32 -11.15
C LEU A 200 7.08 0.08 -12.01
N GLY A 201 6.45 -0.91 -11.44
CA GLY A 201 6.08 -2.13 -12.13
C GLY A 201 6.40 -3.41 -11.35
N MET A 202 5.80 -4.50 -11.81
CA MET A 202 6.01 -5.82 -11.24
C MET A 202 7.44 -6.32 -11.53
N LYS A 203 8.13 -6.86 -10.52
CA LYS A 203 9.52 -7.34 -10.63
C LYS A 203 10.52 -6.28 -11.13
N GLY A 204 10.16 -5.00 -11.10
CA GLY A 204 11.04 -3.91 -11.48
C GLY A 204 12.19 -3.77 -10.48
N GLN A 205 13.38 -3.40 -10.96
CA GLN A 205 14.55 -3.22 -10.12
C GLN A 205 15.35 -1.99 -10.57
N SER A 206 15.56 -1.02 -9.68
CA SER A 206 16.46 0.10 -9.91
C SER A 206 17.62 0.08 -8.92
N GLY A 207 18.81 0.41 -9.39
CA GLY A 207 19.98 0.69 -8.59
C GLY A 207 19.97 2.13 -8.05
N ASN A 208 21.15 2.63 -7.69
CA ASN A 208 21.28 3.96 -7.12
C ASN A 208 20.99 5.04 -8.17
N VAL A 209 20.16 6.01 -7.82
CA VAL A 209 19.70 7.10 -8.70
C VAL A 209 19.12 6.58 -10.04
N GLY A 210 18.73 5.29 -10.07
CA GLY A 210 18.25 4.61 -11.27
C GLY A 210 16.73 4.73 -11.43
N ILE A 211 16.26 4.51 -12.66
CA ILE A 211 14.83 4.50 -13.00
C ILE A 211 14.50 3.19 -13.70
N ALA A 212 13.57 2.40 -13.14
CA ALA A 212 13.04 1.18 -13.76
C ALA A 212 11.52 1.29 -13.88
N ILE A 213 10.99 1.36 -15.09
CA ILE A 213 9.55 1.48 -15.33
C ILE A 213 9.09 0.37 -16.29
N GLY A 214 8.22 -0.49 -15.82
CA GLY A 214 7.68 -1.61 -16.59
C GLY A 214 7.84 -2.94 -15.87
N THR A 215 7.10 -3.95 -16.32
CA THR A 215 7.19 -5.31 -15.79
C THR A 215 8.58 -5.89 -16.05
N GLY A 216 9.33 -6.23 -15.00
CA GLY A 216 10.68 -6.77 -15.12
C GLY A 216 11.72 -5.80 -15.69
N ALA A 217 11.44 -4.48 -15.72
CA ALA A 217 12.44 -3.48 -16.05
C ALA A 217 13.59 -3.53 -15.04
N ASN A 218 14.84 -3.55 -15.51
CA ASN A 218 16.01 -3.72 -14.68
C ASN A 218 17.07 -2.65 -15.00
N ALA A 219 17.21 -1.68 -14.11
CA ALA A 219 18.24 -0.66 -14.09
C ALA A 219 19.13 -0.83 -12.84
N LYS A 220 19.41 -2.08 -12.45
CA LYS A 220 20.11 -2.42 -11.24
C LYS A 220 21.28 -3.39 -11.47
N ASP A 221 21.01 -4.50 -12.13
CA ASP A 221 21.98 -5.59 -12.24
C ASP A 221 23.06 -5.25 -13.27
N ARG A 222 24.29 -5.19 -12.83
CA ARG A 222 25.47 -4.98 -13.69
C ARG A 222 25.78 -6.24 -14.50
N LEU A 223 26.24 -6.07 -15.75
CA LEU A 223 26.71 -7.22 -16.54
C LEU A 223 27.88 -7.92 -15.83
N PRO A 224 27.87 -9.26 -15.77
CA PRO A 224 29.00 -10.03 -15.24
C PRO A 224 30.30 -9.64 -15.94
N GLY A 225 31.35 -9.44 -15.17
CA GLY A 225 32.69 -9.10 -15.67
C GLY A 225 32.91 -7.62 -16.02
N THR A 226 31.92 -6.76 -15.83
CA THR A 226 32.09 -5.30 -16.03
C THR A 226 32.41 -4.52 -14.76
N ALA A 227 32.40 -5.18 -13.61
CA ALA A 227 32.83 -4.58 -12.35
C ALA A 227 34.37 -4.43 -12.36
N THR A 228 34.86 -3.24 -12.64
CA THR A 228 36.29 -2.93 -12.53
C THR A 228 36.62 -2.62 -11.07
N GLY A 229 37.27 -3.59 -10.39
CA GLY A 229 38.08 -3.33 -9.21
C GLY A 229 37.39 -2.91 -7.94
N ALA A 230 36.12 -3.17 -7.77
CA ALA A 230 35.48 -3.00 -6.47
C ALA A 230 35.92 -4.13 -5.54
N THR A 231 36.68 -3.79 -4.55
CA THR A 231 37.10 -4.57 -3.41
C THR A 231 35.89 -5.25 -2.73
N GLY A 232 35.39 -6.37 -3.25
CA GLY A 232 34.51 -7.30 -2.54
C GLY A 232 33.30 -6.72 -1.75
N GLN A 233 32.90 -5.49 -2.02
CA GLN A 233 31.76 -4.83 -1.39
C GLN A 233 30.49 -5.10 -2.22
N ALA A 234 29.49 -5.61 -1.57
CA ALA A 234 28.25 -6.16 -2.12
C ALA A 234 27.28 -5.12 -2.70
N ASN A 235 27.72 -4.15 -3.47
CA ASN A 235 26.87 -3.18 -4.16
C ASN A 235 27.35 -2.95 -5.59
N ASP A 236 27.33 -4.01 -6.40
CA ASP A 236 27.56 -3.90 -7.85
C ASP A 236 26.31 -3.41 -8.62
N ASP A 237 25.39 -2.73 -7.93
CA ASP A 237 24.26 -2.10 -8.57
C ASP A 237 24.73 -1.00 -9.53
N VAL A 238 24.15 -0.92 -10.72
CA VAL A 238 24.43 0.19 -11.63
C VAL A 238 23.89 1.50 -11.06
N THR A 239 24.56 2.59 -11.37
CA THR A 239 24.20 3.93 -10.92
C THR A 239 23.73 4.80 -12.08
N ASN A 240 22.68 5.60 -11.86
CA ASN A 240 22.11 6.53 -12.84
C ASN A 240 21.66 5.86 -14.14
N ALA A 241 21.18 4.62 -14.07
CA ALA A 241 20.70 3.90 -15.24
C ALA A 241 19.19 4.06 -15.39
N ILE A 242 18.70 4.00 -16.65
CA ILE A 242 17.28 4.14 -16.99
C ILE A 242 16.84 2.93 -17.82
N ALA A 243 15.89 2.15 -17.32
CA ALA A 243 15.25 1.05 -18.01
C ALA A 243 13.73 1.27 -18.08
N ILE A 244 13.20 1.50 -19.27
CA ILE A 244 11.75 1.73 -19.49
C ILE A 244 11.21 0.76 -20.51
N GLY A 245 10.26 -0.07 -20.11
CA GLY A 245 9.62 -1.09 -20.91
C GLY A 245 9.65 -2.46 -20.25
N THR A 246 8.76 -3.35 -20.69
CA THR A 246 8.72 -4.72 -20.16
C THR A 246 10.01 -5.46 -20.49
N GLY A 247 10.73 -5.94 -19.48
CA GLY A 247 12.00 -6.65 -19.64
C GLY A 247 13.16 -5.78 -20.15
N ALA A 248 13.03 -4.45 -20.18
CA ALA A 248 14.14 -3.56 -20.52
C ALA A 248 15.29 -3.68 -19.50
N ARG A 249 16.53 -3.66 -19.96
CA ARG A 249 17.72 -3.80 -19.11
C ARG A 249 18.76 -2.73 -19.41
N ALA A 250 19.11 -1.93 -18.42
CA ALA A 250 20.20 -0.98 -18.44
C ALA A 250 21.29 -1.45 -17.47
N ASN A 251 22.29 -2.16 -17.97
CA ASN A 251 23.25 -2.96 -17.17
C ASN A 251 24.58 -2.23 -16.91
N ARG A 252 24.67 -0.96 -17.23
CA ARG A 252 25.87 -0.13 -17.05
C ARG A 252 25.51 1.19 -16.44
N ASP A 253 26.47 1.81 -15.77
CA ASP A 253 26.29 3.16 -15.25
C ASP A 253 25.97 4.13 -16.38
N ASN A 254 25.04 5.05 -16.13
CA ASN A 254 24.53 6.03 -17.10
C ASN A 254 23.90 5.42 -18.37
N ALA A 255 23.56 4.13 -18.38
CA ALA A 255 22.95 3.47 -19.52
C ALA A 255 21.44 3.82 -19.61
N ILE A 256 20.91 3.87 -20.82
CA ILE A 256 19.51 4.10 -21.11
C ILE A 256 19.00 3.00 -22.02
N ALA A 257 18.02 2.21 -21.56
CA ALA A 257 17.33 1.18 -22.31
C ALA A 257 15.84 1.50 -22.35
N ILE A 258 15.30 1.79 -23.54
CA ILE A 258 13.88 2.11 -23.71
C ILE A 258 13.28 1.18 -24.76
N GLY A 259 12.17 0.52 -24.41
CA GLY A 259 11.48 -0.45 -25.27
C GLY A 259 11.44 -1.84 -24.65
N GLY A 260 10.43 -2.63 -25.01
CA GLY A 260 10.30 -4.00 -24.50
C GLY A 260 11.50 -4.86 -24.93
N GLY A 261 12.14 -5.54 -23.96
CA GLY A 261 13.30 -6.39 -24.21
C GLY A 261 14.59 -5.66 -24.60
N SER A 262 14.63 -4.33 -24.60
CA SER A 262 15.86 -3.57 -24.89
C SER A 262 16.96 -3.87 -23.85
N ASN A 263 18.21 -3.91 -24.27
CA ASN A 263 19.37 -4.23 -23.45
C ASN A 263 20.59 -3.39 -23.85
N THR A 264 21.32 -2.83 -22.84
CA THR A 264 22.53 -2.00 -23.08
C THR A 264 23.67 -2.40 -22.15
#